data_aea3f22bce244282762d702cda65c030
#
_entry.id   aea3f22bce244282762d702cda65c030
#
_cell.length_a   1.000
_cell.length_b   1.000
_cell.length_c   1.000
_cell.angle_alpha   90.00
_cell.angle_beta   90.00
_cell.angle_gamma   90.00
#
_symmetry.space_group_name_H-M   'P 1'
#
loop_
_entity.id
_entity.type
_entity.pdbx_description
1 polymer ?
#
loop_
_entity_poly.entity_id
_entity_poly.type
_entity_poly.pdbx_seq_one_letter_code
_entity_poly.pdbx_strand_id
1 'polypeptide(L)'
;MSMSVRTSAVVAVVERNRRIGERVGRILAAAIGLEHVACVDEPAALPALVGEETRLVACGEGDIEQVGEWFFKLYPQLRFLVWTTDEPARVMAVAAAQARLSNVLGWPRFASLPRPWELAMAARRLVFPDTPAPPVTALMHWGATQLVWAPRTGLERDRVVAEVGEVVQRAGGDAPTAERVSGVAHELLVNAMYEAPVDAYGRPRYAGDRTRDVALDEGERPTLRLVTDGVILAVEVADPFGGLERAHVFDRVARGLAAEAGAGDPDLAADEDLDGGADSGGHGASGAGAGMVRLYRDSAVLLVDVLRGQATRVISLHELNASARDVRRMAGSLHYFSA
;
A
#
# COMPACT_ATOMS: atom_id res chain seq x y z
N MET A 1 26.81 -13.14 41.02
CA MET A 1 25.55 -13.05 40.26
C MET A 1 25.86 -12.39 38.93
N SER A 2 26.02 -13.18 37.89
CA SER A 2 26.23 -12.68 36.54
C SER A 2 24.89 -12.10 36.05
N MET A 3 24.77 -10.79 35.94
CA MET A 3 23.69 -10.17 35.19
C MET A 3 23.88 -10.57 33.72
N SER A 4 23.14 -11.57 33.27
CA SER A 4 22.97 -11.82 31.84
C SER A 4 22.41 -10.51 31.24
N VAL A 5 23.22 -9.80 30.50
CA VAL A 5 22.77 -8.68 29.67
C VAL A 5 21.78 -9.31 28.70
N ARG A 6 20.48 -9.10 28.93
CA ARG A 6 19.46 -9.48 27.97
C ARG A 6 19.66 -8.54 26.78
N THR A 7 20.25 -9.04 25.72
CA THR A 7 20.35 -8.31 24.46
C THR A 7 18.94 -8.20 23.92
N SER A 8 18.40 -6.98 23.87
CA SER A 8 17.10 -6.73 23.26
C SER A 8 17.16 -7.05 21.76
N ALA A 9 16.05 -7.55 21.22
CA ALA A 9 15.96 -7.86 19.80
C ALA A 9 15.90 -6.56 18.98
N VAL A 10 16.58 -6.50 17.83
CA VAL A 10 16.42 -5.41 16.86
C VAL A 10 15.03 -5.46 16.24
N VAL A 11 14.52 -6.68 15.97
CA VAL A 11 13.15 -6.94 15.50
C VAL A 11 12.49 -7.95 16.41
N ALA A 12 11.34 -7.61 16.94
CA ALA A 12 10.50 -8.50 17.75
C ALA A 12 9.23 -8.87 16.99
N VAL A 13 8.90 -10.16 16.95
CA VAL A 13 7.79 -10.71 16.18
C VAL A 13 6.85 -11.46 17.11
N VAL A 14 5.54 -11.21 16.94
CA VAL A 14 4.48 -12.02 17.53
C VAL A 14 3.80 -12.83 16.45
N GLU A 15 3.92 -14.15 16.50
CA GLU A 15 3.23 -15.06 15.59
C GLU A 15 2.86 -16.36 16.32
N ARG A 16 1.56 -16.58 16.48
CA ARG A 16 1.01 -17.69 17.25
C ARG A 16 1.36 -19.07 16.68
N ASN A 17 1.53 -19.13 15.36
CA ASN A 17 2.02 -20.32 14.70
C ASN A 17 3.56 -20.35 14.71
N ARG A 18 4.14 -21.10 15.61
CA ARG A 18 5.59 -21.19 15.78
C ARG A 18 6.35 -21.48 14.48
N ARG A 19 5.83 -22.38 13.62
CA ARG A 19 6.51 -22.70 12.34
C ARG A 19 6.51 -21.51 11.38
N ILE A 20 5.44 -20.75 11.37
CA ILE A 20 5.32 -19.52 10.58
C ILE A 20 6.26 -18.47 11.17
N GLY A 21 6.24 -18.26 12.48
CA GLY A 21 7.11 -17.32 13.19
C GLY A 21 8.60 -17.59 12.92
N GLU A 22 9.03 -18.85 12.96
CA GLU A 22 10.42 -19.24 12.63
C GLU A 22 10.79 -18.91 11.17
N ARG A 23 9.85 -19.01 10.23
CA ARG A 23 10.08 -18.66 8.81
C ARG A 23 10.08 -17.15 8.58
N VAL A 24 9.13 -16.45 9.16
CA VAL A 24 9.07 -14.98 9.17
C VAL A 24 10.36 -14.41 9.77
N GLY A 25 10.77 -14.92 10.94
CA GLY A 25 12.01 -14.51 11.61
C GLY A 25 13.25 -14.68 10.74
N ARG A 26 13.35 -15.77 9.98
CA ARG A 26 14.49 -15.98 9.03
C ARG A 26 14.49 -14.98 7.88
N ILE A 27 13.32 -14.65 7.32
CA ILE A 27 13.21 -13.64 6.25
C ILE A 27 13.60 -12.27 6.80
N LEU A 28 13.10 -11.92 7.98
CA LEU A 28 13.42 -10.66 8.65
C LEU A 28 14.91 -10.56 8.98
N ALA A 29 15.51 -11.60 9.57
CA ALA A 29 16.94 -11.63 9.85
C ALA A 29 17.80 -11.43 8.59
N ALA A 30 17.45 -12.13 7.51
CA ALA A 30 18.14 -11.96 6.22
C ALA A 30 18.02 -10.52 5.68
N ALA A 31 16.84 -9.92 5.81
CA ALA A 31 16.57 -8.56 5.33
C ALA A 31 17.38 -7.48 6.05
N ILE A 32 17.65 -7.67 7.36
CA ILE A 32 18.33 -6.70 8.22
C ILE A 32 19.81 -7.04 8.49
N GLY A 33 20.39 -7.95 7.71
CA GLY A 33 21.82 -8.27 7.81
C GLY A 33 22.18 -9.26 8.91
N LEU A 34 21.26 -10.18 9.23
CA LEU A 34 21.40 -11.23 10.25
C LEU A 34 21.45 -10.70 11.69
N GLU A 35 20.94 -9.49 11.91
CA GLU A 35 20.75 -8.95 13.25
C GLU A 35 19.75 -9.78 14.07
N HIS A 36 19.76 -9.56 15.38
CA HIS A 36 18.93 -10.33 16.30
C HIS A 36 17.43 -10.11 16.06
N VAL A 37 16.77 -11.15 15.58
CA VAL A 37 15.30 -11.25 15.46
C VAL A 37 14.77 -12.25 16.47
N ALA A 38 13.88 -11.81 17.34
CA ALA A 38 13.22 -12.69 18.31
C ALA A 38 11.74 -12.88 17.95
N CYS A 39 11.29 -14.12 17.99
CA CYS A 39 9.90 -14.48 17.74
C CYS A 39 9.29 -15.09 19.00
N VAL A 40 8.07 -14.66 19.34
CA VAL A 40 7.24 -15.22 20.40
C VAL A 40 5.88 -15.63 19.84
N ASP A 41 5.29 -16.64 20.46
CA ASP A 41 3.96 -17.15 20.10
C ASP A 41 2.83 -16.47 20.87
N GLU A 42 3.16 -15.74 21.95
CA GLU A 42 2.21 -15.01 22.76
C GLU A 42 2.62 -13.53 22.91
N PRO A 43 1.68 -12.58 22.75
CA PRO A 43 1.96 -11.15 22.96
C PRO A 43 2.52 -10.84 24.36
N ALA A 44 2.08 -11.58 25.39
CA ALA A 44 2.52 -11.38 26.77
C ALA A 44 4.04 -11.56 26.98
N ALA A 45 4.73 -12.31 26.12
CA ALA A 45 6.18 -12.47 26.16
C ALA A 45 6.95 -11.31 25.49
N LEU A 46 6.28 -10.47 24.70
CA LEU A 46 6.91 -9.40 23.91
C LEU A 46 7.63 -8.35 24.76
N PRO A 47 7.10 -7.87 25.92
CA PRO A 47 7.79 -6.88 26.75
C PRO A 47 9.16 -7.31 27.25
N ALA A 48 9.44 -8.60 27.30
CA ALA A 48 10.76 -9.11 27.69
C ALA A 48 11.82 -9.02 26.59
N LEU A 49 11.39 -8.82 25.34
CA LEU A 49 12.23 -8.75 24.14
C LEU A 49 12.47 -7.34 23.63
N VAL A 50 11.54 -6.43 23.91
CA VAL A 50 11.57 -5.05 23.42
C VAL A 50 12.39 -4.19 24.37
N GLY A 51 13.33 -3.42 23.80
CA GLY A 51 14.19 -2.49 24.53
C GLY A 51 14.61 -1.32 23.65
N GLU A 52 15.62 -0.55 24.11
CA GLU A 52 16.10 0.66 23.42
C GLU A 52 16.68 0.37 22.03
N GLU A 53 17.24 -0.83 21.82
CA GLU A 53 17.80 -1.23 20.54
C GLU A 53 16.73 -1.73 19.55
N THR A 54 15.52 -2.00 20.02
CA THR A 54 14.44 -2.49 19.15
C THR A 54 13.99 -1.38 18.20
N ARG A 55 13.93 -1.71 16.92
CA ARG A 55 13.52 -0.80 15.84
C ARG A 55 12.18 -1.16 15.25
N LEU A 56 11.84 -2.46 15.25
CA LEU A 56 10.63 -2.97 14.62
C LEU A 56 9.93 -3.98 15.52
N VAL A 57 8.62 -3.79 15.68
CA VAL A 57 7.70 -4.81 16.21
C VAL A 57 6.76 -5.21 15.08
N ALA A 58 6.65 -6.54 14.84
CA ALA A 58 5.78 -7.10 13.82
C ALA A 58 4.78 -8.07 14.45
N CYS A 59 3.50 -7.96 14.10
CA CYS A 59 2.44 -8.81 14.65
C CYS A 59 1.26 -8.98 13.69
N GLY A 60 0.39 -9.92 13.99
CA GLY A 60 -0.89 -10.09 13.32
C GLY A 60 -1.94 -9.06 13.75
N GLU A 61 -3.00 -8.95 12.95
CA GLU A 61 -4.13 -8.03 13.19
C GLU A 61 -4.80 -8.22 14.55
N GLY A 62 -4.85 -9.46 15.05
CA GLY A 62 -5.46 -9.77 16.35
C GLY A 62 -4.69 -9.24 17.56
N ASP A 63 -3.40 -8.92 17.39
CA ASP A 63 -2.51 -8.55 18.50
C ASP A 63 -2.15 -7.05 18.50
N ILE A 64 -2.49 -6.30 17.44
CA ILE A 64 -2.01 -4.91 17.27
C ILE A 64 -2.51 -3.96 18.35
N GLU A 65 -3.71 -4.11 18.84
CA GLU A 65 -4.26 -3.23 19.87
C GLU A 65 -3.48 -3.41 21.19
N GLN A 66 -3.29 -4.66 21.62
CA GLN A 66 -2.53 -4.99 22.83
C GLN A 66 -1.06 -4.57 22.72
N VAL A 67 -0.42 -4.84 21.58
CA VAL A 67 0.94 -4.40 21.28
C VAL A 67 1.02 -2.87 21.28
N GLY A 68 0.01 -2.21 20.72
CA GLY A 68 -0.08 -0.75 20.68
C GLY A 68 -0.21 -0.13 22.06
N GLU A 69 -1.05 -0.67 22.94
CA GLU A 69 -1.20 -0.23 24.32
C GLU A 69 0.14 -0.21 25.06
N TRP A 70 0.97 -1.24 24.87
CA TRP A 70 2.27 -1.32 25.54
C TRP A 70 3.35 -0.41 24.96
N PHE A 71 3.40 -0.24 23.63
CA PHE A 71 4.60 0.29 23.00
C PHE A 71 4.40 1.61 22.25
N PHE A 72 3.18 2.02 21.87
CA PHE A 72 2.99 3.27 21.13
C PHE A 72 3.43 4.53 21.90
N LYS A 73 3.53 4.47 23.23
CA LYS A 73 3.96 5.60 24.04
C LYS A 73 5.38 5.47 24.60
N LEU A 74 5.87 4.22 24.75
CA LEU A 74 7.11 3.97 25.51
C LEU A 74 8.38 4.18 24.68
N TYR A 75 8.36 3.78 23.41
CA TYR A 75 9.55 3.77 22.56
C TYR A 75 9.30 4.55 21.24
N PRO A 76 9.66 5.85 21.18
CA PRO A 76 9.40 6.69 20.01
C PRO A 76 10.06 6.19 18.72
N GLN A 77 11.19 5.51 18.84
CA GLN A 77 11.95 4.96 17.71
C GLN A 77 11.31 3.72 17.09
N LEU A 78 10.42 3.00 17.81
CA LEU A 78 9.78 1.81 17.30
C LEU A 78 8.90 2.11 16.09
N ARG A 79 9.02 1.24 15.09
CA ARG A 79 8.12 1.13 13.96
C ARG A 79 7.31 -0.15 14.08
N PHE A 80 6.16 -0.18 13.40
CA PHE A 80 5.26 -1.33 13.46
C PHE A 80 4.96 -1.83 12.05
N LEU A 81 4.96 -3.16 11.91
CA LEU A 81 4.51 -3.87 10.73
C LEU A 81 3.39 -4.82 11.16
N VAL A 82 2.25 -4.70 10.55
CA VAL A 82 1.10 -5.56 10.87
C VAL A 82 0.66 -6.31 9.63
N TRP A 83 0.41 -7.60 9.77
CA TRP A 83 -0.26 -8.35 8.72
C TRP A 83 -1.73 -8.55 9.03
N THR A 84 -2.54 -8.47 7.99
CA THR A 84 -3.98 -8.68 8.03
C THR A 84 -4.38 -9.77 7.05
N THR A 85 -5.30 -10.64 7.45
CA THR A 85 -5.87 -11.67 6.59
C THR A 85 -7.32 -11.40 6.28
N ASP A 86 -8.08 -10.92 7.25
CA ASP A 86 -9.53 -10.90 7.22
C ASP A 86 -10.16 -9.57 7.58
N GLU A 87 -9.50 -8.75 8.38
CA GLU A 87 -10.06 -7.52 8.94
C GLU A 87 -9.27 -6.26 8.53
N PRO A 88 -9.10 -5.99 7.21
CA PRO A 88 -8.32 -4.84 6.78
C PRO A 88 -8.90 -3.50 7.28
N ALA A 89 -10.22 -3.39 7.42
CA ALA A 89 -10.87 -2.17 7.91
C ALA A 89 -10.42 -1.83 9.35
N ARG A 90 -10.36 -2.85 10.23
CA ARG A 90 -9.91 -2.68 11.61
C ARG A 90 -8.44 -2.25 11.68
N VAL A 91 -7.57 -2.94 10.96
CA VAL A 91 -6.13 -2.62 10.94
C VAL A 91 -5.89 -1.23 10.36
N MET A 92 -6.60 -0.85 9.29
CA MET A 92 -6.47 0.48 8.70
C MET A 92 -6.98 1.58 9.62
N ALA A 93 -8.01 1.33 10.44
CA ALA A 93 -8.46 2.28 11.46
C ALA A 93 -7.37 2.50 12.53
N VAL A 94 -6.73 1.44 13.01
CA VAL A 94 -5.59 1.55 13.94
C VAL A 94 -4.43 2.29 13.27
N ALA A 95 -4.11 1.97 12.02
CA ALA A 95 -3.03 2.60 11.27
C ALA A 95 -3.31 4.10 11.03
N ALA A 96 -4.55 4.50 10.73
CA ALA A 96 -4.94 5.90 10.60
C ALA A 96 -4.67 6.67 11.90
N ALA A 97 -5.03 6.10 13.06
CA ALA A 97 -4.82 6.71 14.37
C ALA A 97 -3.35 6.72 14.84
N GLN A 98 -2.48 5.84 14.29
CA GLN A 98 -1.12 5.63 14.78
C GLN A 98 -0.06 5.89 13.70
N ALA A 99 0.56 7.07 13.74
CA ALA A 99 1.54 7.51 12.73
C ALA A 99 2.73 6.55 12.53
N ARG A 100 3.10 5.76 13.53
CA ARG A 100 4.21 4.80 13.47
C ARG A 100 3.83 3.45 12.84
N LEU A 101 2.54 3.19 12.64
CA LEU A 101 2.03 2.06 11.90
C LEU A 101 1.73 2.49 10.45
N SER A 102 2.75 2.53 9.62
CA SER A 102 2.67 2.98 8.22
C SER A 102 2.81 1.83 7.22
N ASN A 103 2.82 0.60 7.71
CA ASN A 103 3.02 -0.58 6.89
C ASN A 103 2.09 -1.70 7.33
N VAL A 104 1.11 -1.98 6.49
CA VAL A 104 0.13 -3.06 6.65
C VAL A 104 0.32 -4.03 5.51
N LEU A 105 0.58 -5.29 5.82
CA LEU A 105 0.84 -6.35 4.88
C LEU A 105 -0.39 -7.25 4.76
N GLY A 106 -0.96 -7.33 3.57
CA GLY A 106 -2.03 -8.26 3.25
C GLY A 106 -1.50 -9.68 3.13
N TRP A 107 -1.99 -10.57 3.98
CA TRP A 107 -1.57 -11.95 3.98
C TRP A 107 -2.70 -12.84 3.45
N PRO A 108 -2.59 -13.41 2.26
CA PRO A 108 -3.64 -14.27 1.71
C PRO A 108 -3.90 -15.48 2.60
N ARG A 109 -5.15 -15.77 2.92
CA ARG A 109 -5.59 -16.88 3.80
C ARG A 109 -5.03 -18.24 3.42
N PHE A 110 -4.85 -18.48 2.13
CA PHE A 110 -4.36 -19.75 1.60
C PHE A 110 -2.84 -19.79 1.43
N ALA A 111 -2.15 -18.66 1.68
CA ALA A 111 -0.70 -18.63 1.63
C ALA A 111 -0.10 -19.07 2.96
N SER A 112 0.85 -19.97 2.91
CA SER A 112 1.59 -20.42 4.11
C SER A 112 2.54 -19.37 4.66
N LEU A 113 2.83 -18.32 3.89
CA LEU A 113 3.71 -17.20 4.22
C LEU A 113 3.27 -15.94 3.50
N PRO A 114 3.51 -14.74 4.08
CA PRO A 114 3.41 -13.48 3.32
C PRO A 114 4.42 -13.50 2.18
N ARG A 115 4.28 -12.59 1.21
CA ARG A 115 5.25 -12.45 0.13
C ARG A 115 6.64 -12.15 0.71
N PRO A 116 7.65 -13.03 0.53
CA PRO A 116 8.94 -12.88 1.21
C PRO A 116 9.67 -11.58 0.84
N TRP A 117 9.59 -11.18 -0.42
CA TRP A 117 10.22 -9.95 -0.91
C TRP A 117 9.59 -8.70 -0.28
N GLU A 118 8.27 -8.70 -0.09
CA GLU A 118 7.50 -7.60 0.48
C GLU A 118 7.83 -7.44 1.97
N LEU A 119 7.81 -8.55 2.72
CA LEU A 119 8.19 -8.58 4.12
C LEU A 119 9.63 -8.10 4.32
N ALA A 120 10.56 -8.57 3.48
CA ALA A 120 11.97 -8.17 3.53
C ALA A 120 12.17 -6.69 3.20
N MET A 121 11.51 -6.18 2.15
CA MET A 121 11.56 -4.77 1.77
C MET A 121 11.03 -3.87 2.88
N ALA A 122 9.83 -4.19 3.41
CA ALA A 122 9.21 -3.38 4.46
C ALA A 122 10.08 -3.36 5.72
N ALA A 123 10.53 -4.53 6.19
CA ALA A 123 11.37 -4.63 7.37
C ALA A 123 12.68 -3.87 7.23
N ARG A 124 13.38 -4.05 6.09
CA ARG A 124 14.65 -3.35 5.84
C ARG A 124 14.49 -1.84 5.88
N ARG A 125 13.45 -1.30 5.25
CA ARG A 125 13.20 0.14 5.21
C ARG A 125 12.71 0.69 6.55
N LEU A 126 12.03 -0.11 7.36
CA LEU A 126 11.60 0.29 8.71
C LEU A 126 12.74 0.29 9.71
N VAL A 127 13.67 -0.66 9.60
CA VAL A 127 14.85 -0.74 10.48
C VAL A 127 15.93 0.24 10.05
N PHE A 128 16.12 0.44 8.75
CA PHE A 128 17.11 1.33 8.14
C PHE A 128 16.40 2.38 7.26
N PRO A 129 15.89 3.48 7.85
CA PRO A 129 15.05 4.45 7.13
C PRO A 129 15.78 5.15 5.97
N ASP A 130 17.11 5.22 6.01
CA ASP A 130 17.92 5.80 4.94
C ASP A 130 18.09 4.84 3.73
N THR A 131 17.52 3.64 3.79
CA THR A 131 17.55 2.70 2.65
C THR A 131 16.74 3.31 1.49
N PRO A 132 17.37 3.50 0.32
CA PRO A 132 16.67 4.07 -0.82
C PRO A 132 15.52 3.16 -1.26
N ALA A 133 14.48 3.79 -1.79
CA ALA A 133 13.36 3.08 -2.37
C ALA A 133 13.84 2.21 -3.54
N PRO A 134 13.51 0.91 -3.58
CA PRO A 134 13.91 0.05 -4.69
C PRO A 134 13.23 0.52 -6.00
N PRO A 135 13.90 0.41 -7.15
CA PRO A 135 13.22 0.61 -8.42
C PRO A 135 12.11 -0.43 -8.57
N VAL A 136 11.02 -0.08 -9.27
CA VAL A 136 9.87 -0.98 -9.45
C VAL A 136 10.27 -2.33 -10.06
N THR A 137 11.27 -2.36 -10.92
CA THR A 137 11.80 -3.58 -11.54
C THR A 137 12.45 -4.53 -10.52
N ALA A 138 12.91 -4.04 -9.37
CA ALA A 138 13.45 -4.89 -8.30
C ALA A 138 12.35 -5.63 -7.50
N LEU A 139 11.09 -5.27 -7.69
CA LEU A 139 9.92 -5.95 -7.11
C LEU A 139 9.39 -7.07 -8.02
N MET A 140 9.97 -7.22 -9.21
CA MET A 140 9.59 -8.18 -10.24
C MET A 140 10.58 -9.34 -10.34
N HIS A 141 10.16 -10.41 -11.02
CA HIS A 141 11.09 -11.46 -11.39
C HIS A 141 12.08 -10.97 -12.46
N TRP A 142 13.18 -11.68 -12.62
CA TRP A 142 14.19 -11.37 -13.61
C TRP A 142 13.59 -11.36 -15.03
N GLY A 143 14.00 -10.38 -15.84
CA GLY A 143 13.54 -10.25 -17.22
C GLY A 143 12.26 -9.40 -17.39
N ALA A 144 11.86 -8.66 -16.37
CA ALA A 144 10.71 -7.75 -16.46
C ALA A 144 10.89 -6.71 -17.57
N THR A 145 9.80 -6.48 -18.31
CA THR A 145 9.69 -5.46 -19.38
C THR A 145 9.04 -4.22 -18.83
N GLN A 146 9.50 -3.03 -19.26
CA GLN A 146 8.88 -1.77 -18.84
C GLN A 146 8.53 -0.87 -20.03
N LEU A 147 7.43 -0.14 -19.88
CA LEU A 147 7.00 0.96 -20.73
C LEU A 147 6.90 2.24 -19.90
N VAL A 148 7.19 3.40 -20.49
CA VAL A 148 7.27 4.67 -19.77
C VAL A 148 6.55 5.75 -20.57
N TRP A 149 5.70 6.52 -19.90
CA TRP A 149 5.02 7.70 -20.44
C TRP A 149 5.18 8.89 -19.50
N ALA A 150 5.09 10.08 -20.04
CA ALA A 150 5.13 11.33 -19.28
C ALA A 150 4.07 12.31 -19.84
N PRO A 151 2.77 12.09 -19.53
CA PRO A 151 1.70 12.93 -20.04
C PRO A 151 1.80 14.35 -19.50
N ARG A 152 1.47 15.33 -20.37
CA ARG A 152 1.47 16.75 -20.06
C ARG A 152 0.05 17.29 -19.88
N THR A 153 -0.90 16.77 -20.67
CA THR A 153 -2.28 17.26 -20.73
C THR A 153 -3.28 16.17 -20.35
N GLY A 154 -4.53 16.59 -20.06
CA GLY A 154 -5.63 15.64 -19.82
C GLY A 154 -5.86 14.69 -20.99
N LEU A 155 -5.75 15.18 -22.25
CA LEU A 155 -5.89 14.35 -23.43
C LEU A 155 -4.76 13.31 -23.56
N GLU A 156 -3.51 13.69 -23.24
CA GLU A 156 -2.39 12.75 -23.22
C GLU A 156 -2.55 11.71 -22.12
N ARG A 157 -3.03 12.10 -20.93
CA ARG A 157 -3.39 11.16 -19.86
C ARG A 157 -4.38 10.11 -20.35
N ASP A 158 -5.47 10.53 -20.99
CA ASP A 158 -6.52 9.62 -21.43
C ASP A 158 -6.01 8.62 -22.49
N ARG A 159 -5.12 9.07 -23.38
CA ARG A 159 -4.42 8.18 -24.33
C ARG A 159 -3.52 7.17 -23.61
N VAL A 160 -2.72 7.62 -22.65
CA VAL A 160 -1.84 6.74 -21.87
C VAL A 160 -2.67 5.68 -21.11
N VAL A 161 -3.79 6.07 -20.51
CA VAL A 161 -4.69 5.15 -19.81
C VAL A 161 -5.26 4.08 -20.76
N ALA A 162 -5.66 4.47 -21.97
CA ALA A 162 -6.12 3.51 -22.98
C ALA A 162 -5.00 2.54 -23.42
N GLU A 163 -3.78 3.07 -23.68
CA GLU A 163 -2.60 2.27 -24.01
C GLU A 163 -2.24 1.27 -22.91
N VAL A 164 -2.34 1.66 -21.63
CA VAL A 164 -2.13 0.76 -20.48
C VAL A 164 -3.08 -0.45 -20.57
N GLY A 165 -4.36 -0.25 -20.83
CA GLY A 165 -5.33 -1.33 -20.97
C GLY A 165 -4.96 -2.30 -22.11
N GLU A 166 -4.57 -1.77 -23.28
CA GLU A 166 -4.11 -2.59 -24.40
C GLU A 166 -2.84 -3.41 -24.08
N VAL A 167 -1.89 -2.80 -23.35
CA VAL A 167 -0.66 -3.50 -22.93
C VAL A 167 -0.98 -4.61 -21.95
N VAL A 168 -1.88 -4.39 -20.99
CA VAL A 168 -2.31 -5.44 -20.03
C VAL A 168 -2.92 -6.63 -20.77
N GLN A 169 -3.80 -6.38 -21.75
CA GLN A 169 -4.38 -7.47 -22.55
C GLN A 169 -3.31 -8.22 -23.37
N ARG A 170 -2.36 -7.51 -23.97
CA ARG A 170 -1.23 -8.13 -24.69
C ARG A 170 -0.31 -8.94 -23.76
N ALA A 171 -0.19 -8.55 -22.49
CA ALA A 171 0.56 -9.28 -21.48
C ALA A 171 -0.20 -10.54 -20.95
N GLY A 172 -1.42 -10.80 -21.43
CA GLY A 172 -2.22 -11.95 -21.05
C GLY A 172 -3.29 -11.69 -19.98
N GLY A 173 -3.46 -10.43 -19.54
CA GLY A 173 -4.54 -10.03 -18.64
C GLY A 173 -5.91 -10.10 -19.34
N ASP A 174 -6.94 -10.53 -18.63
CA ASP A 174 -8.32 -10.50 -19.11
C ASP A 174 -8.89 -9.06 -19.16
N ALA A 175 -10.06 -8.88 -19.76
CA ALA A 175 -10.70 -7.57 -19.88
C ALA A 175 -10.98 -6.91 -18.52
N PRO A 176 -11.51 -7.62 -17.50
CA PRO A 176 -11.66 -7.04 -16.16
C PRO A 176 -10.35 -6.60 -15.52
N THR A 177 -9.25 -7.34 -15.70
CA THR A 177 -7.93 -6.96 -15.23
C THR A 177 -7.42 -5.73 -15.95
N ALA A 178 -7.58 -5.65 -17.27
CA ALA A 178 -7.20 -4.47 -18.06
C ALA A 178 -7.96 -3.22 -17.62
N GLU A 179 -9.28 -3.33 -17.41
CA GLU A 179 -10.13 -2.23 -16.91
C GLU A 179 -9.71 -1.78 -15.52
N ARG A 180 -9.47 -2.71 -14.59
CA ARG A 180 -9.01 -2.40 -13.23
C ARG A 180 -7.66 -1.67 -13.25
N VAL A 181 -6.68 -2.18 -13.99
CA VAL A 181 -5.33 -1.58 -14.07
C VAL A 181 -5.37 -0.22 -14.76
N SER A 182 -6.17 -0.06 -15.82
CA SER A 182 -6.38 1.25 -16.47
C SER A 182 -7.04 2.24 -15.50
N GLY A 183 -8.01 1.80 -14.71
CA GLY A 183 -8.64 2.62 -13.69
C GLY A 183 -7.66 3.07 -12.61
N VAL A 184 -6.75 2.21 -12.19
CA VAL A 184 -5.66 2.55 -11.27
C VAL A 184 -4.70 3.56 -11.91
N ALA A 185 -4.28 3.33 -13.14
CA ALA A 185 -3.40 4.26 -13.87
C ALA A 185 -4.05 5.64 -14.02
N HIS A 186 -5.35 5.68 -14.33
CA HIS A 186 -6.12 6.92 -14.41
C HIS A 186 -6.13 7.67 -13.08
N GLU A 187 -6.49 7.01 -11.97
CA GLU A 187 -6.57 7.64 -10.66
C GLU A 187 -5.21 8.14 -10.18
N LEU A 188 -4.13 7.36 -10.38
CA LEU A 188 -2.78 7.79 -10.04
C LEU A 188 -2.33 9.01 -10.85
N LEU A 189 -2.61 9.04 -12.16
CA LEU A 189 -2.30 10.19 -13.00
C LEU A 189 -3.16 11.41 -12.65
N VAL A 190 -4.44 11.24 -12.32
CA VAL A 190 -5.29 12.33 -11.84
C VAL A 190 -4.72 12.94 -10.57
N ASN A 191 -4.32 12.13 -9.60
CA ASN A 191 -3.72 12.62 -8.38
C ASN A 191 -2.41 13.37 -8.65
N ALA A 192 -1.54 12.85 -9.51
CA ALA A 192 -0.27 13.48 -9.87
C ALA A 192 -0.41 14.77 -10.70
N MET A 193 -1.45 14.88 -11.54
CA MET A 193 -1.65 16.04 -12.44
C MET A 193 -2.53 17.14 -11.84
N TYR A 194 -3.47 16.80 -10.95
CA TYR A 194 -4.43 17.76 -10.42
C TYR A 194 -4.26 18.04 -8.92
N GLU A 195 -3.92 17.03 -8.12
CA GLU A 195 -3.83 17.19 -6.65
C GLU A 195 -2.40 17.53 -6.19
N ALA A 196 -1.37 16.97 -6.86
CA ALA A 196 0.01 17.18 -6.46
C ALA A 196 0.57 18.58 -6.82
N PRO A 197 0.21 19.24 -7.97
CA PRO A 197 0.79 20.52 -8.32
C PRO A 197 0.40 21.64 -7.36
N VAL A 198 1.41 22.36 -6.85
CA VAL A 198 1.23 23.48 -5.93
C VAL A 198 1.77 24.79 -6.53
N ASP A 199 1.25 25.93 -6.05
CA ASP A 199 1.79 27.25 -6.37
C ASP A 199 3.06 27.57 -5.54
N ALA A 200 3.65 28.73 -5.76
CA ALA A 200 4.82 29.19 -5.02
C ALA A 200 4.59 29.32 -3.49
N TYR A 201 3.35 29.27 -3.04
CA TYR A 201 2.96 29.33 -1.63
C TYR A 201 2.56 27.95 -1.07
N GLY A 202 2.73 26.88 -1.84
CA GLY A 202 2.37 25.51 -1.43
C GLY A 202 0.87 25.21 -1.50
N ARG A 203 0.06 26.03 -2.17
CA ARG A 203 -1.38 25.81 -2.32
C ARG A 203 -1.68 25.00 -3.59
N PRO A 204 -2.60 24.02 -3.53
CA PRO A 204 -3.00 23.24 -4.69
C PRO A 204 -3.49 24.12 -5.84
N ARG A 205 -2.97 23.90 -7.05
CA ARG A 205 -3.33 24.71 -8.23
C ARG A 205 -4.60 24.24 -8.92
N TYR A 206 -4.90 22.94 -8.88
CA TYR A 206 -5.95 22.33 -9.71
C TYR A 206 -6.90 21.43 -8.93
N ALA A 207 -6.66 21.17 -7.63
CA ALA A 207 -7.42 20.20 -6.83
C ALA A 207 -8.93 20.47 -6.73
N GLY A 208 -9.36 21.72 -6.96
CA GLY A 208 -10.78 22.10 -6.90
C GLY A 208 -11.58 21.82 -8.17
N ASP A 209 -10.92 21.54 -9.29
CA ASP A 209 -11.60 21.34 -10.58
C ASP A 209 -10.83 20.34 -11.47
N ARG A 210 -11.23 19.08 -11.37
CA ARG A 210 -10.67 17.96 -12.15
C ARG A 210 -11.12 17.96 -13.62
N THR A 211 -12.08 18.83 -13.99
CA THR A 211 -12.55 18.98 -15.37
C THR A 211 -11.76 20.03 -16.15
N ARG A 212 -10.95 20.82 -15.45
CA ARG A 212 -10.11 21.85 -16.06
C ARG A 212 -9.09 21.21 -16.98
N ASP A 213 -8.92 21.80 -18.16
CA ASP A 213 -7.82 21.43 -19.05
C ASP A 213 -6.49 21.86 -18.42
N VAL A 214 -5.68 20.86 -18.06
CA VAL A 214 -4.37 21.04 -17.41
C VAL A 214 -3.29 20.82 -18.43
N ALA A 215 -2.33 21.76 -18.51
CA ALA A 215 -1.10 21.64 -19.26
C ALA A 215 0.08 21.91 -18.31
N LEU A 216 0.78 20.85 -17.93
CA LEU A 216 1.91 20.92 -17.01
C LEU A 216 3.19 21.38 -17.72
N ASP A 217 4.05 22.10 -16.99
CA ASP A 217 5.38 22.43 -17.45
C ASP A 217 6.28 21.18 -17.48
N GLU A 218 7.41 21.25 -18.22
CA GLU A 218 8.32 20.11 -18.41
C GLU A 218 8.78 19.49 -17.09
N GLY A 219 9.13 20.33 -16.09
CA GLY A 219 9.58 19.89 -14.77
C GLY A 219 8.46 19.38 -13.82
N GLU A 220 7.20 19.52 -14.22
CA GLU A 220 6.03 19.15 -13.41
C GLU A 220 5.35 17.87 -13.91
N ARG A 221 5.79 17.36 -15.06
CA ARG A 221 5.16 16.18 -15.69
C ARG A 221 5.34 14.94 -14.84
N PRO A 222 4.26 14.24 -14.51
CA PRO A 222 4.38 12.93 -13.88
C PRO A 222 4.95 11.92 -14.87
N THR A 223 5.60 10.92 -14.33
CA THR A 223 6.05 9.75 -15.11
C THR A 223 5.22 8.55 -14.71
N LEU A 224 4.56 7.89 -15.68
CA LEU A 224 3.94 6.58 -15.49
C LEU A 224 4.87 5.51 -16.04
N ARG A 225 5.12 4.46 -15.24
CA ARG A 225 5.78 3.22 -15.67
C ARG A 225 4.84 2.04 -15.51
N LEU A 226 4.70 1.27 -16.56
CA LEU A 226 4.06 -0.03 -16.54
C LEU A 226 5.13 -1.09 -16.66
N VAL A 227 5.22 -1.98 -15.67
CA VAL A 227 6.26 -3.02 -15.61
C VAL A 227 5.59 -4.37 -15.43
N THR A 228 6.03 -5.38 -16.18
CA THR A 228 5.52 -6.75 -16.02
C THR A 228 6.60 -7.79 -16.27
N ASP A 229 6.55 -8.88 -15.51
CA ASP A 229 7.31 -10.12 -15.72
C ASP A 229 6.45 -11.28 -16.25
N GLY A 230 5.20 -10.99 -16.64
CA GLY A 230 4.22 -11.95 -17.11
C GLY A 230 3.40 -12.66 -16.02
N VAL A 231 3.76 -12.46 -14.74
CA VAL A 231 3.02 -12.97 -13.57
C VAL A 231 2.47 -11.83 -12.74
N ILE A 232 3.31 -10.84 -12.49
CA ILE A 232 2.98 -9.61 -11.76
C ILE A 232 3.03 -8.44 -12.75
N LEU A 233 2.16 -7.48 -12.52
CA LEU A 233 2.15 -6.22 -13.23
C LEU A 233 2.18 -5.07 -12.20
N ALA A 234 3.01 -4.07 -12.45
CA ALA A 234 3.09 -2.85 -11.65
C ALA A 234 2.74 -1.62 -12.47
N VAL A 235 1.91 -0.77 -11.90
CA VAL A 235 1.72 0.62 -12.34
C VAL A 235 2.43 1.51 -11.33
N GLU A 236 3.45 2.23 -11.77
CA GLU A 236 4.14 3.25 -10.99
C GLU A 236 3.83 4.62 -11.56
N VAL A 237 3.39 5.56 -10.72
CA VAL A 237 3.33 6.97 -11.07
C VAL A 237 4.21 7.75 -10.11
N ALA A 238 5.08 8.60 -10.68
CA ALA A 238 5.95 9.50 -9.92
C ALA A 238 5.69 10.94 -10.33
N ASP A 239 5.52 11.83 -9.34
CA ASP A 239 5.42 13.27 -9.51
C ASP A 239 6.56 14.00 -8.78
N PRO A 240 6.94 15.24 -9.20
CA PRO A 240 8.06 15.99 -8.63
C PRO A 240 7.69 16.87 -7.44
N PHE A 241 6.59 16.60 -6.71
CA PHE A 241 6.10 17.53 -5.69
C PHE A 241 6.34 17.05 -4.25
N GLY A 242 6.23 15.74 -3.98
CA GLY A 242 6.46 15.17 -2.64
C GLY A 242 5.45 15.64 -1.58
N GLY A 243 4.20 15.90 -2.00
CA GLY A 243 3.16 16.48 -1.14
C GLY A 243 2.18 15.48 -0.54
N LEU A 244 2.23 14.19 -0.90
CA LEU A 244 1.27 13.20 -0.42
C LEU A 244 1.54 12.83 1.04
N GLU A 245 0.64 13.24 1.93
CA GLU A 245 0.76 12.99 3.36
C GLU A 245 0.23 11.60 3.75
N ARG A 246 0.91 10.97 4.71
CA ARG A 246 0.52 9.68 5.28
C ARG A 246 -0.92 9.69 5.82
N ALA A 247 -1.27 10.71 6.61
CA ALA A 247 -2.60 10.84 7.19
C ALA A 247 -3.68 10.81 6.11
N HIS A 248 -3.45 11.54 5.01
CA HIS A 248 -4.36 11.58 3.88
C HIS A 248 -4.61 10.19 3.25
N VAL A 249 -3.55 9.38 3.12
CA VAL A 249 -3.66 8.02 2.57
C VAL A 249 -4.45 7.11 3.52
N PHE A 250 -3.99 7.00 4.78
CA PHE A 250 -4.58 6.05 5.73
C PHE A 250 -6.00 6.44 6.16
N ASP A 251 -6.29 7.72 6.38
CA ASP A 251 -7.63 8.18 6.78
C ASP A 251 -8.67 7.94 5.67
N ARG A 252 -8.27 8.11 4.40
CA ARG A 252 -9.18 7.85 3.28
C ARG A 252 -9.44 6.37 3.09
N VAL A 253 -8.40 5.53 3.16
CA VAL A 253 -8.55 4.08 3.07
C VAL A 253 -9.41 3.57 4.25
N ALA A 254 -9.11 3.97 5.48
CA ALA A 254 -9.87 3.53 6.66
C ALA A 254 -11.35 3.92 6.59
N ARG A 255 -11.65 5.17 6.21
CA ARG A 255 -13.04 5.64 6.05
C ARG A 255 -13.79 4.93 4.94
N GLY A 256 -13.13 4.69 3.81
CA GLY A 256 -13.76 3.98 2.69
C GLY A 256 -14.09 2.53 3.06
N LEU A 257 -13.15 1.82 3.68
CA LEU A 257 -13.38 0.44 4.15
C LEU A 257 -14.48 0.35 5.22
N ALA A 258 -14.55 1.34 6.13
CA ALA A 258 -15.61 1.40 7.15
C ALA A 258 -16.98 1.67 6.53
N ALA A 259 -17.06 2.53 5.51
CA ALA A 259 -18.31 2.81 4.80
C ALA A 259 -18.84 1.57 4.06
N GLU A 260 -17.95 0.81 3.41
CA GLU A 260 -18.31 -0.44 2.74
C GLU A 260 -18.79 -1.51 3.71
N ALA A 261 -18.11 -1.67 4.86
CA ALA A 261 -18.53 -2.60 5.90
C ALA A 261 -19.90 -2.25 6.52
N GLY A 262 -20.25 -0.95 6.57
CA GLY A 262 -21.53 -0.47 7.04
C GLY A 262 -22.67 -0.56 6.02
N ALA A 263 -22.35 -0.67 4.73
CA ALA A 263 -23.34 -0.74 3.65
C ALA A 263 -23.94 -2.17 3.44
N GLY A 264 -23.43 -3.18 4.16
CA GLY A 264 -23.75 -4.58 3.90
C GLY A 264 -23.00 -5.13 2.69
N ASP A 265 -22.93 -6.45 2.57
CA ASP A 265 -22.30 -7.10 1.42
C ASP A 265 -23.21 -6.92 0.18
N PRO A 266 -22.80 -6.17 -0.85
CA PRO A 266 -23.61 -5.96 -2.04
C PRO A 266 -23.89 -7.27 -2.81
N ASP A 267 -23.11 -8.33 -2.60
CA ASP A 267 -23.33 -9.65 -3.22
C ASP A 267 -24.48 -10.44 -2.54
N LEU A 268 -24.89 -10.05 -1.30
CA LEU A 268 -26.09 -10.61 -0.66
C LEU A 268 -27.38 -9.88 -1.02
N ALA A 269 -27.28 -8.64 -1.48
CA ALA A 269 -28.42 -7.84 -1.93
C ALA A 269 -28.82 -8.12 -3.40
N ALA A 270 -27.96 -8.78 -4.19
CA ALA A 270 -28.20 -9.01 -5.60
C ALA A 270 -29.15 -10.19 -5.92
N ASP A 271 -29.57 -10.97 -4.92
CA ASP A 271 -30.50 -12.10 -5.11
C ASP A 271 -31.99 -11.74 -4.88
N GLU A 272 -32.32 -10.51 -4.46
CA GLU A 272 -33.72 -10.14 -4.13
C GLU A 272 -34.41 -9.14 -5.06
N ASP A 273 -33.74 -8.47 -6.01
CA ASP A 273 -34.42 -7.51 -6.90
C ASP A 273 -34.06 -7.67 -8.39
N LEU A 274 -34.68 -8.63 -9.04
CA LEU A 274 -34.96 -8.60 -10.47
C LEU A 274 -36.30 -7.90 -10.69
N ASP A 275 -36.38 -6.58 -10.52
CA ASP A 275 -37.30 -5.76 -11.34
C ASP A 275 -37.15 -4.25 -11.03
N GLY A 276 -37.06 -3.43 -12.05
CA GLY A 276 -37.33 -1.98 -11.91
C GLY A 276 -36.18 -1.01 -12.12
N GLY A 277 -36.02 -0.64 -13.34
CA GLY A 277 -35.54 0.49 -14.08
C GLY A 277 -35.13 1.81 -13.42
N ALA A 278 -34.25 2.47 -14.18
CA ALA A 278 -34.08 3.91 -14.40
C ALA A 278 -33.15 4.71 -13.47
N ASP A 279 -32.01 5.02 -14.03
CA ASP A 279 -31.43 6.37 -14.21
C ASP A 279 -31.65 7.39 -13.08
N SER A 280 -30.55 7.70 -12.35
CA SER A 280 -30.36 9.03 -11.81
C SER A 280 -28.88 9.36 -11.64
N GLY A 281 -28.35 10.17 -12.55
CA GLY A 281 -27.05 10.84 -12.44
C GLY A 281 -27.00 11.72 -11.20
N GLY A 282 -26.14 11.33 -10.25
CA GLY A 282 -25.82 12.08 -9.06
C GLY A 282 -24.31 12.29 -8.96
N HIS A 283 -23.76 13.20 -9.78
CA HIS A 283 -22.40 13.70 -9.62
C HIS A 283 -22.41 14.79 -8.55
N GLY A 284 -22.19 14.42 -7.30
CA GLY A 284 -22.10 15.37 -6.20
C GLY A 284 -21.01 14.97 -5.20
N ALA A 285 -19.97 15.79 -5.08
CA ALA A 285 -19.07 15.99 -3.91
C ALA A 285 -18.39 14.79 -3.20
N SER A 286 -18.55 13.53 -3.61
CA SER A 286 -17.90 12.37 -2.98
C SER A 286 -16.62 11.87 -3.67
N GLY A 287 -16.19 12.49 -4.77
CA GLY A 287 -15.14 11.96 -5.64
C GLY A 287 -13.72 11.92 -5.03
N ALA A 288 -13.37 12.87 -4.17
CA ALA A 288 -11.98 13.01 -3.68
C ALA A 288 -11.58 11.97 -2.61
N GLY A 289 -12.52 11.26 -1.99
CA GLY A 289 -12.26 10.22 -1.00
C GLY A 289 -12.26 8.80 -1.56
N ALA A 290 -13.06 8.56 -2.61
CA ALA A 290 -13.27 7.25 -3.21
C ALA A 290 -12.02 6.73 -3.97
N GLY A 291 -11.20 7.61 -4.55
CA GLY A 291 -10.03 7.22 -5.34
C GLY A 291 -8.99 6.42 -4.54
N MET A 292 -8.66 6.86 -3.32
CA MET A 292 -7.62 6.19 -2.52
C MET A 292 -8.05 4.80 -2.03
N VAL A 293 -9.30 4.64 -1.60
CA VAL A 293 -9.82 3.32 -1.21
C VAL A 293 -9.90 2.38 -2.41
N ARG A 294 -10.28 2.91 -3.58
CA ARG A 294 -10.25 2.15 -4.83
C ARG A 294 -8.83 1.70 -5.19
N LEU A 295 -7.85 2.59 -5.14
CA LEU A 295 -6.44 2.24 -5.35
C LEU A 295 -6.01 1.10 -4.43
N TYR A 296 -6.35 1.18 -3.14
CA TYR A 296 -6.05 0.12 -2.19
C TYR A 296 -6.75 -1.21 -2.54
N ARG A 297 -8.04 -1.17 -2.88
CA ARG A 297 -8.84 -2.36 -3.22
C ARG A 297 -8.40 -3.04 -4.50
N ASP A 298 -8.05 -2.24 -5.50
CA ASP A 298 -7.66 -2.73 -6.81
C ASP A 298 -6.20 -3.22 -6.86
N SER A 299 -5.40 -2.95 -5.80
CA SER A 299 -4.00 -3.34 -5.68
C SER A 299 -3.81 -4.57 -4.81
N ALA A 300 -2.98 -5.52 -5.22
CA ALA A 300 -2.47 -6.54 -4.32
C ALA A 300 -1.47 -5.94 -3.31
N VAL A 301 -0.68 -4.96 -3.74
CA VAL A 301 0.20 -4.15 -2.90
C VAL A 301 0.15 -2.71 -3.41
N LEU A 302 -0.17 -1.79 -2.53
CA LEU A 302 -0.06 -0.35 -2.76
C LEU A 302 1.13 0.19 -1.95
N LEU A 303 2.15 0.72 -2.64
CA LEU A 303 3.36 1.26 -2.03
C LEU A 303 3.46 2.75 -2.35
N VAL A 304 3.64 3.55 -1.33
CA VAL A 304 3.79 5.01 -1.42
C VAL A 304 5.14 5.40 -0.87
N ASP A 305 5.95 6.05 -1.69
CA ASP A 305 7.23 6.65 -1.32
C ASP A 305 7.16 8.16 -1.48
N VAL A 306 7.50 8.90 -0.44
CA VAL A 306 7.48 10.37 -0.46
C VAL A 306 8.84 10.92 -0.02
N LEU A 307 9.48 11.65 -0.91
CA LEU A 307 10.57 12.57 -0.60
C LEU A 307 9.96 13.96 -0.45
N ARG A 308 9.80 14.43 0.78
CA ARG A 308 9.04 15.65 1.07
C ARG A 308 9.53 16.85 0.28
N GLY A 309 8.60 17.50 -0.43
CA GLY A 309 8.87 18.66 -1.28
C GLY A 309 9.76 18.36 -2.51
N GLN A 310 9.99 17.09 -2.86
CA GLN A 310 10.83 16.71 -3.99
C GLN A 310 10.14 15.71 -4.92
N ALA A 311 9.56 14.63 -4.40
CA ALA A 311 8.90 13.64 -5.22
C ALA A 311 7.90 12.79 -4.43
N THR A 312 6.80 12.43 -5.06
CA THR A 312 5.93 11.32 -4.64
C THR A 312 6.03 10.21 -5.68
N ARG A 313 6.11 8.97 -5.22
CA ARG A 313 6.05 7.78 -6.06
C ARG A 313 5.02 6.82 -5.49
N VAL A 314 4.04 6.44 -6.28
CA VAL A 314 3.03 5.46 -5.91
C VAL A 314 3.11 4.28 -6.85
N ILE A 315 3.21 3.08 -6.29
CA ILE A 315 3.27 1.82 -7.04
C ILE A 315 2.06 0.97 -6.65
N SER A 316 1.30 0.54 -7.62
CA SER A 316 0.24 -0.46 -7.49
C SER A 316 0.67 -1.76 -8.18
N LEU A 317 0.71 -2.84 -7.42
CA LEU A 317 1.05 -4.18 -7.92
C LEU A 317 -0.22 -5.01 -8.11
N HIS A 318 -0.27 -5.76 -9.22
CA HIS A 318 -1.38 -6.62 -9.60
C HIS A 318 -0.88 -8.01 -9.97
N GLU A 319 -1.63 -9.04 -9.63
CA GLU A 319 -1.41 -10.38 -10.13
C GLU A 319 -2.21 -10.56 -11.43
N LEU A 320 -1.53 -10.83 -12.55
CA LEU A 320 -2.18 -10.93 -13.87
C LEU A 320 -3.19 -12.08 -13.96
N ASN A 321 -2.97 -13.16 -13.21
CA ASN A 321 -3.81 -14.36 -13.24
C ASN A 321 -4.84 -14.42 -12.10
N ALA A 322 -4.91 -13.41 -11.23
CA ALA A 322 -5.90 -13.37 -10.16
C ALA A 322 -7.27 -13.00 -10.71
N SER A 323 -8.28 -13.82 -10.45
CA SER A 323 -9.66 -13.48 -10.81
C SER A 323 -10.13 -12.23 -10.08
N ALA A 324 -11.09 -11.47 -10.64
CA ALA A 324 -11.70 -10.34 -9.99
C ALA A 324 -12.32 -10.70 -8.62
N ARG A 325 -12.78 -11.94 -8.46
CA ARG A 325 -13.29 -12.47 -7.19
C ARG A 325 -12.18 -12.68 -6.18
N ASP A 326 -11.03 -13.21 -6.60
CA ASP A 326 -9.89 -13.42 -5.69
C ASP A 326 -9.32 -12.09 -5.23
N VAL A 327 -9.17 -11.11 -6.12
CA VAL A 327 -8.70 -9.75 -5.78
C VAL A 327 -9.60 -9.11 -4.72
N ARG A 328 -10.93 -9.20 -4.87
CA ARG A 328 -11.88 -8.63 -3.88
C ARG A 328 -11.85 -9.31 -2.51
N ARG A 329 -11.41 -10.56 -2.44
CA ARG A 329 -11.37 -11.35 -1.21
C ARG A 329 -10.01 -11.32 -0.50
N MET A 330 -8.97 -10.86 -1.18
CA MET A 330 -7.64 -10.76 -0.59
C MET A 330 -7.48 -9.41 0.10
N ALA A 331 -6.96 -9.43 1.33
CA ALA A 331 -6.48 -8.21 1.94
C ALA A 331 -5.29 -7.68 1.13
N GLY A 332 -5.38 -6.46 0.65
CA GLY A 332 -4.28 -5.75 0.01
C GLY A 332 -3.26 -5.28 1.05
N SER A 333 -2.02 -5.09 0.60
CA SER A 333 -1.00 -4.42 1.40
C SER A 333 -1.00 -2.93 1.15
N LEU A 334 -0.68 -2.15 2.21
CA LEU A 334 -0.43 -0.72 2.11
C LEU A 334 0.87 -0.37 2.84
N HIS A 335 1.84 0.13 2.10
CA HIS A 335 3.11 0.60 2.63
C HIS A 335 3.30 2.08 2.33
N TYR A 336 3.63 2.84 3.37
CA TYR A 336 3.96 4.25 3.24
C TYR A 336 5.32 4.54 3.87
N PHE A 337 6.22 5.11 3.07
CA PHE A 337 7.54 5.54 3.50
C PHE A 337 7.73 7.02 3.17
N SER A 338 8.30 7.77 4.10
CA SER A 338 8.67 9.17 3.88
C SER A 338 10.07 9.43 4.40
N ALA A 339 10.84 10.17 3.61
CA ALA A 339 12.15 10.70 3.96
C ALA A 339 12.14 12.24 3.91
#